data_877f72dcb9ce74a0d611a54eab84ca9f
#
_entry.id   877f72dcb9ce74a0d611a54eab84ca9f
#
_cell.length_a   1.000
_cell.length_b   1.000
_cell.length_c   1.000
_cell.angle_alpha   90.00
_cell.angle_beta   90.00
_cell.angle_gamma   90.00
#
_symmetry.space_group_name_H-M   'P 1'
#
loop_
_entity.id
_entity.type
_entity.pdbx_description
1 polymer ?
#
loop_
_entity_poly.entity_id
_entity_poly.type
_entity_poly.pdbx_seq_one_letter_code
_entity_poly.pdbx_strand_id
1 'polypeptide(L)'
;MTYKHRSVIDTIPSYKQGRPAPKLDGIRAYKVSSNENPFEPLDSVKQAISKTALNVINRYPNMRGIDVVERIAKLYSVTPDEVVLGCGSTEVITQLVNLVAGPGDEVVYPWRSFEAYPIIVSGSGATSVKVPNLADGSHNIDGIINAVNEHTKLVILNNPNNPTSNALSDADARRVLEVVPKDVLVLMDEAYVQFNTSKGTADGIKLYKEYPNVVVAQTFSKAYGLAGLRIGYAVANAEVVEGMRKVAVPFGVSQIAQVAALASLEEDATCEMHKRVDAIVGERERVVKSLREQGWNIADPYANFFWMPFGADTERANEYFVQSGLSVRAFPGDGIRISLGEVEANDRVIKVCQKLKNDGFSLK
;
A
#
# COMPACT_ATOMS: atom_id res chain seq x y z
N MET A 1 -31.10 -21.60 -2.81
CA MET A 1 -31.54 -20.83 -1.62
C MET A 1 -31.27 -19.37 -1.89
N THR A 2 -32.29 -18.51 -1.91
CA THR A 2 -32.13 -17.06 -2.12
C THR A 2 -32.15 -16.38 -0.76
N TYR A 3 -31.05 -15.80 -0.33
CA TYR A 3 -30.97 -14.96 0.86
C TYR A 3 -31.07 -13.48 0.46
N LYS A 4 -31.52 -12.63 1.38
CA LYS A 4 -31.56 -11.19 1.18
C LYS A 4 -30.24 -10.57 1.64
N HIS A 5 -29.59 -9.78 0.80
CA HIS A 5 -28.38 -9.01 1.12
C HIS A 5 -28.58 -7.53 0.75
N ARG A 6 -27.65 -6.67 1.16
CA ARG A 6 -27.66 -5.27 0.74
C ARG A 6 -27.39 -5.19 -0.77
N SER A 7 -28.17 -4.37 -1.50
CA SER A 7 -28.04 -4.24 -2.96
C SER A 7 -26.64 -3.83 -3.42
N VAL A 8 -25.90 -3.08 -2.62
CA VAL A 8 -24.52 -2.68 -2.93
C VAL A 8 -23.59 -3.88 -3.11
N ILE A 9 -23.88 -5.03 -2.49
CA ILE A 9 -23.06 -6.24 -2.63
C ILE A 9 -23.00 -6.73 -4.10
N ASP A 10 -24.05 -6.51 -4.87
CA ASP A 10 -24.10 -6.90 -6.28
C ASP A 10 -23.17 -6.05 -7.16
N THR A 11 -22.77 -4.88 -6.70
CA THR A 11 -21.91 -3.93 -7.43
C THR A 11 -20.46 -3.93 -6.97
N ILE A 12 -20.16 -4.50 -5.79
CA ILE A 12 -18.78 -4.57 -5.26
C ILE A 12 -17.98 -5.61 -6.03
N PRO A 13 -16.88 -5.21 -6.70
CA PRO A 13 -16.00 -6.19 -7.34
C PRO A 13 -15.27 -7.04 -6.30
N SER A 14 -15.10 -8.33 -6.58
CA SER A 14 -14.22 -9.17 -5.76
C SER A 14 -12.78 -8.69 -5.85
N TYR A 15 -12.08 -8.63 -4.72
CA TYR A 15 -10.65 -8.31 -4.71
C TYR A 15 -9.87 -9.35 -5.49
N LYS A 16 -9.09 -8.92 -6.47
CA LYS A 16 -8.26 -9.80 -7.28
C LYS A 16 -6.87 -9.93 -6.66
N GLN A 17 -6.62 -11.04 -5.99
CA GLN A 17 -5.28 -11.36 -5.50
C GLN A 17 -4.29 -11.53 -6.66
N GLY A 18 -3.01 -11.17 -6.45
CA GLY A 18 -1.93 -11.51 -7.37
C GLY A 18 -1.87 -13.03 -7.60
N ARG A 19 -1.80 -13.45 -8.86
CA ARG A 19 -1.76 -14.88 -9.20
C ARG A 19 -0.50 -15.54 -8.65
N PRO A 20 -0.53 -16.83 -8.27
CA PRO A 20 0.69 -17.58 -7.97
C PRO A 20 1.60 -17.59 -9.20
N ALA A 21 2.89 -17.84 -8.98
CA ALA A 21 3.83 -17.98 -10.06
C ALA A 21 3.44 -19.19 -10.96
N PRO A 22 3.51 -19.04 -12.30
CA PRO A 22 3.11 -20.11 -13.21
C PRO A 22 4.07 -21.29 -13.09
N LYS A 23 3.54 -22.52 -13.05
CA LYS A 23 4.36 -23.73 -13.09
C LYS A 23 4.71 -24.03 -14.55
N LEU A 24 5.96 -23.94 -14.90
CA LEU A 24 6.51 -24.26 -16.22
C LEU A 24 7.65 -25.27 -16.05
N ASP A 25 7.68 -26.30 -16.90
CA ASP A 25 8.71 -27.35 -16.83
C ASP A 25 10.10 -26.74 -17.11
N GLY A 26 11.05 -27.03 -16.22
CA GLY A 26 12.43 -26.56 -16.33
C GLY A 26 12.66 -25.08 -16.07
N ILE A 27 11.63 -24.30 -15.73
CA ILE A 27 11.73 -22.87 -15.44
C ILE A 27 11.36 -22.60 -13.97
N ARG A 28 12.31 -22.05 -13.19
CA ARG A 28 12.00 -21.53 -11.87
C ARG A 28 11.04 -20.35 -12.00
N ALA A 29 9.89 -20.44 -11.36
CA ALA A 29 8.86 -19.42 -11.40
C ALA A 29 9.04 -18.39 -10.26
N TYR A 30 8.72 -17.10 -10.55
CA TYR A 30 8.80 -16.01 -9.58
C TYR A 30 7.49 -15.24 -9.49
N LYS A 31 7.10 -14.88 -8.28
CA LYS A 31 5.93 -14.05 -8.02
C LYS A 31 6.34 -12.60 -7.73
N VAL A 32 6.22 -11.75 -8.72
CA VAL A 32 6.52 -10.31 -8.65
C VAL A 32 5.24 -9.47 -8.83
N SER A 33 4.13 -9.93 -8.26
CA SER A 33 2.78 -9.36 -8.44
C SER A 33 2.19 -8.70 -7.19
N SER A 34 2.78 -8.88 -6.00
CA SER A 34 2.12 -8.50 -4.75
C SER A 34 2.91 -7.52 -3.88
N ASN A 35 3.99 -6.93 -4.40
CA ASN A 35 4.85 -5.99 -3.68
C ASN A 35 5.35 -6.60 -2.35
N GLU A 36 5.64 -7.90 -2.37
CA GLU A 36 6.23 -8.60 -1.24
C GLU A 36 7.73 -8.24 -1.12
N ASN A 37 8.28 -8.38 0.07
CA ASN A 37 9.70 -8.21 0.30
C ASN A 37 10.43 -9.50 -0.12
N PRO A 38 11.46 -9.46 -0.97
CA PRO A 38 12.18 -10.66 -1.43
C PRO A 38 13.08 -11.28 -0.35
N PHE A 39 13.38 -10.55 0.71
CA PHE A 39 14.20 -11.05 1.82
C PHE A 39 13.37 -11.87 2.81
N GLU A 40 13.98 -12.87 3.42
CA GLU A 40 13.39 -13.58 4.56
C GLU A 40 13.15 -12.62 5.74
N PRO A 41 12.22 -12.95 6.67
CA PRO A 41 12.08 -12.19 7.91
C PRO A 41 13.40 -12.09 8.67
N LEU A 42 13.60 -10.98 9.39
CA LEU A 42 14.78 -10.74 10.22
C LEU A 42 14.95 -11.86 11.27
N ASP A 43 16.20 -12.22 11.60
CA ASP A 43 16.46 -13.28 12.56
C ASP A 43 15.93 -12.94 13.96
N SER A 44 16.01 -11.68 14.38
CA SER A 44 15.40 -11.18 15.61
C SER A 44 13.88 -11.41 15.63
N VAL A 45 13.23 -11.19 14.51
CA VAL A 45 11.78 -11.43 14.34
C VAL A 45 11.45 -12.92 14.40
N LYS A 46 12.21 -13.76 13.67
CA LYS A 46 12.05 -15.24 13.72
C LYS A 46 12.21 -15.77 15.14
N GLN A 47 13.19 -15.28 15.88
CA GLN A 47 13.41 -15.66 17.28
C GLN A 47 12.28 -15.21 18.20
N ALA A 48 11.81 -13.97 18.07
CA ALA A 48 10.71 -13.45 18.87
C ALA A 48 9.41 -14.24 18.64
N ILE A 49 9.10 -14.54 17.37
CA ILE A 49 7.95 -15.40 17.02
C ILE A 49 8.09 -16.79 17.65
N SER A 50 9.25 -17.44 17.49
CA SER A 50 9.48 -18.79 18.00
C SER A 50 9.30 -18.88 19.52
N LYS A 51 9.82 -17.90 20.27
CA LYS A 51 9.64 -17.83 21.73
C LYS A 51 8.18 -17.67 22.13
N THR A 52 7.40 -16.91 21.36
CA THR A 52 6.02 -16.57 21.69
C THR A 52 5.05 -17.66 21.26
N ALA A 53 5.19 -18.19 20.03
CA ALA A 53 4.22 -19.10 19.42
C ALA A 53 3.96 -20.37 20.28
N LEU A 54 4.99 -20.89 20.93
CA LEU A 54 4.86 -22.13 21.71
C LEU A 54 4.06 -21.97 23.01
N ASN A 55 3.92 -20.76 23.53
CA ASN A 55 3.45 -20.57 24.91
C ASN A 55 2.14 -19.79 25.03
N VAL A 56 1.66 -19.12 23.96
CA VAL A 56 0.57 -18.14 24.10
C VAL A 56 -0.52 -18.20 23.03
N ILE A 57 -0.40 -19.03 22.00
CA ILE A 57 -1.39 -19.08 20.90
C ILE A 57 -2.79 -19.52 21.34
N ASN A 58 -2.92 -20.09 22.52
CA ASN A 58 -4.19 -20.47 23.15
C ASN A 58 -4.80 -19.33 23.98
N ARG A 59 -4.22 -18.15 23.97
CA ARG A 59 -4.69 -16.96 24.70
C ARG A 59 -4.97 -15.82 23.74
N TYR A 60 -5.93 -14.97 24.10
CA TYR A 60 -6.16 -13.72 23.38
C TYR A 60 -4.95 -12.78 23.55
N PRO A 61 -4.58 -12.05 22.49
CA PRO A 61 -3.57 -11.00 22.57
C PRO A 61 -4.05 -9.80 23.39
N ASN A 62 -3.15 -8.86 23.67
CA ASN A 62 -3.60 -7.55 24.12
C ASN A 62 -4.43 -6.91 23.00
N MET A 63 -5.68 -6.54 23.31
CA MET A 63 -6.63 -6.05 22.29
C MET A 63 -6.16 -4.75 21.61
N ARG A 64 -5.48 -3.86 22.37
CA ARG A 64 -4.95 -2.60 21.87
C ARG A 64 -3.52 -2.74 21.33
N GLY A 65 -2.81 -3.84 21.62
CA GLY A 65 -1.41 -4.04 21.29
C GLY A 65 -0.50 -2.99 21.92
N ILE A 66 -0.71 -2.71 23.22
CA ILE A 66 -0.16 -1.53 23.90
C ILE A 66 1.36 -1.38 23.74
N ASP A 67 2.13 -2.48 23.82
CA ASP A 67 3.58 -2.43 23.68
C ASP A 67 4.01 -1.92 22.31
N VAL A 68 3.32 -2.35 21.24
CA VAL A 68 3.56 -1.89 19.87
C VAL A 68 3.11 -0.44 19.70
N VAL A 69 1.95 -0.09 20.26
CA VAL A 69 1.40 1.27 20.23
C VAL A 69 2.35 2.26 20.90
N GLU A 70 2.85 1.94 22.10
CA GLU A 70 3.82 2.78 22.82
C GLU A 70 5.14 2.92 22.06
N ARG A 71 5.61 1.85 21.41
CA ARG A 71 6.83 1.90 20.60
C ARG A 71 6.66 2.80 19.37
N ILE A 72 5.53 2.72 18.67
CA ILE A 72 5.20 3.59 17.53
C ILE A 72 5.02 5.04 17.99
N ALA A 73 4.31 5.26 19.09
CA ALA A 73 4.12 6.60 19.66
C ALA A 73 5.46 7.26 19.98
N LYS A 74 6.39 6.52 20.59
CA LYS A 74 7.76 6.98 20.84
C LYS A 74 8.51 7.31 19.56
N LEU A 75 8.39 6.45 18.52
CA LEU A 75 9.06 6.64 17.23
C LEU A 75 8.69 7.96 16.57
N TYR A 76 7.41 8.35 16.65
CA TYR A 76 6.89 9.56 16.02
C TYR A 76 6.74 10.76 16.97
N SER A 77 7.08 10.59 18.26
CA SER A 77 6.90 11.62 19.28
C SER A 77 5.45 12.10 19.37
N VAL A 78 4.54 11.11 19.48
CA VAL A 78 3.10 11.28 19.72
C VAL A 78 2.69 10.49 20.96
N THR A 79 1.43 10.59 21.39
CA THR A 79 0.93 9.83 22.53
C THR A 79 0.37 8.45 22.09
N PRO A 80 0.31 7.43 22.98
CA PRO A 80 -0.29 6.16 22.68
C PRO A 80 -1.77 6.23 22.29
N ASP A 81 -2.49 7.27 22.67
CA ASP A 81 -3.89 7.47 22.28
C ASP A 81 -4.05 7.99 20.85
N GLU A 82 -2.97 8.45 20.23
CA GLU A 82 -2.90 8.86 18.82
C GLU A 82 -2.50 7.71 17.88
N VAL A 83 -2.38 6.46 18.38
CA VAL A 83 -1.99 5.30 17.57
C VAL A 83 -3.02 4.19 17.66
N VAL A 84 -3.42 3.62 16.52
CA VAL A 84 -4.28 2.45 16.43
C VAL A 84 -3.67 1.38 15.52
N LEU A 85 -3.84 0.10 15.90
CA LEU A 85 -3.41 -1.06 15.10
C LEU A 85 -4.57 -1.64 14.29
N GLY A 86 -4.23 -2.37 13.23
CA GLY A 86 -5.17 -3.16 12.46
C GLY A 86 -4.50 -4.34 11.76
N CYS A 87 -5.29 -5.27 11.22
CA CYS A 87 -4.83 -6.41 10.40
C CYS A 87 -4.25 -5.93 9.05
N GLY A 88 -3.08 -5.29 9.09
CA GLY A 88 -2.49 -4.51 8.01
C GLY A 88 -3.15 -3.14 7.85
N SER A 89 -2.53 -2.26 7.06
CA SER A 89 -3.12 -0.94 6.76
C SER A 89 -4.50 -1.04 6.08
N THR A 90 -4.81 -2.15 5.44
CA THR A 90 -6.14 -2.37 4.83
C THR A 90 -7.26 -2.34 5.87
N GLU A 91 -7.09 -2.98 7.04
CA GLU A 91 -8.08 -2.88 8.11
C GLU A 91 -8.10 -1.49 8.73
N VAL A 92 -6.95 -0.86 8.90
CA VAL A 92 -6.86 0.52 9.38
C VAL A 92 -7.67 1.47 8.49
N ILE A 93 -7.54 1.35 7.17
CA ILE A 93 -8.34 2.11 6.20
C ILE A 93 -9.83 1.76 6.31
N THR A 94 -10.15 0.48 6.53
CA THR A 94 -11.54 0.04 6.74
C THR A 94 -12.14 0.65 8.02
N GLN A 95 -11.38 0.67 9.11
CA GLN A 95 -11.78 1.33 10.35
C GLN A 95 -12.07 2.82 10.11
N LEU A 96 -11.17 3.52 9.40
CA LEU A 96 -11.33 4.94 9.12
C LEU A 96 -12.56 5.21 8.25
N VAL A 97 -12.74 4.47 7.16
CA VAL A 97 -13.92 4.63 6.29
C VAL A 97 -15.21 4.34 7.06
N ASN A 98 -15.26 3.25 7.85
CA ASN A 98 -16.44 2.91 8.65
C ASN A 98 -16.71 3.92 9.79
N LEU A 99 -15.69 4.66 10.23
CA LEU A 99 -15.87 5.73 11.21
C LEU A 99 -16.59 6.93 10.61
N VAL A 100 -16.23 7.32 9.37
CA VAL A 100 -16.62 8.65 8.85
C VAL A 100 -17.61 8.61 7.69
N ALA A 101 -17.76 7.49 6.99
CA ALA A 101 -18.53 7.43 5.75
C ALA A 101 -19.52 6.26 5.71
N GLY A 102 -20.75 6.57 5.31
CA GLY A 102 -21.86 5.63 5.13
C GLY A 102 -22.75 6.02 3.94
N PRO A 103 -24.01 5.54 3.89
CA PRO A 103 -24.93 5.90 2.81
C PRO A 103 -25.17 7.42 2.72
N GLY A 104 -24.95 7.99 1.55
CA GLY A 104 -25.06 9.43 1.30
C GLY A 104 -23.73 10.20 1.41
N ASP A 105 -22.69 9.58 1.98
CA ASP A 105 -21.37 10.17 2.10
C ASP A 105 -20.46 9.79 0.94
N GLU A 106 -19.42 10.60 0.70
CA GLU A 106 -18.43 10.42 -0.36
C GLU A 106 -17.01 10.28 0.19
N VAL A 107 -16.22 9.42 -0.49
CA VAL A 107 -14.79 9.30 -0.28
C VAL A 107 -14.07 9.59 -1.59
N VAL A 108 -13.25 10.64 -1.60
CA VAL A 108 -12.50 11.12 -2.76
C VAL A 108 -11.09 10.52 -2.76
N TYR A 109 -10.65 9.98 -3.90
CA TYR A 109 -9.29 9.45 -4.03
C TYR A 109 -8.83 9.41 -5.50
N PRO A 110 -7.47 9.46 -5.75
CA PRO A 110 -6.93 9.33 -7.09
C PRO A 110 -7.24 7.94 -7.67
N TRP A 111 -7.41 7.85 -8.98
CA TRP A 111 -7.63 6.60 -9.68
C TRP A 111 -6.89 6.56 -11.03
N ARG A 112 -6.04 5.55 -11.29
CA ARG A 112 -5.86 4.25 -10.63
C ARG A 112 -5.05 4.41 -9.34
N SER A 113 -5.55 3.80 -8.27
CA SER A 113 -4.88 3.69 -6.98
C SER A 113 -5.12 2.30 -6.37
N PHE A 114 -4.99 2.12 -5.05
CA PHE A 114 -5.12 0.82 -4.40
C PHE A 114 -6.51 0.22 -4.60
N GLU A 115 -6.57 -0.98 -5.17
CA GLU A 115 -7.81 -1.64 -5.59
C GLU A 115 -8.79 -1.96 -4.45
N ALA A 116 -8.33 -1.91 -3.19
CA ALA A 116 -9.20 -2.11 -2.04
C ALA A 116 -10.06 -0.88 -1.72
N TYR A 117 -9.65 0.33 -2.11
CA TYR A 117 -10.43 1.54 -1.78
C TYR A 117 -11.89 1.46 -2.24
N PRO A 118 -12.21 1.20 -3.52
CA PRO A 118 -13.61 1.09 -3.93
C PRO A 118 -14.36 -0.03 -3.23
N ILE A 119 -13.69 -1.12 -2.86
CA ILE A 119 -14.31 -2.25 -2.15
C ILE A 119 -14.68 -1.83 -0.72
N ILE A 120 -13.74 -1.18 -0.01
CA ILE A 120 -13.93 -0.72 1.37
C ILE A 120 -15.02 0.35 1.42
N VAL A 121 -14.94 1.35 0.55
CA VAL A 121 -15.90 2.46 0.49
C VAL A 121 -17.31 1.95 0.15
N SER A 122 -17.47 1.11 -0.87
CA SER A 122 -18.76 0.53 -1.17
C SER A 122 -19.25 -0.39 -0.05
N GLY A 123 -18.34 -1.07 0.65
CA GLY A 123 -18.66 -1.92 1.81
C GLY A 123 -19.33 -1.15 2.96
N SER A 124 -18.92 0.10 3.22
CA SER A 124 -19.56 0.98 4.20
C SER A 124 -20.93 1.50 3.72
N GLY A 125 -21.18 1.48 2.42
CA GLY A 125 -22.35 2.08 1.77
C GLY A 125 -22.11 3.48 1.22
N ALA A 126 -20.89 4.02 1.39
CA ALA A 126 -20.51 5.32 0.85
C ALA A 126 -20.22 5.26 -0.66
N THR A 127 -20.14 6.42 -1.28
CA THR A 127 -19.86 6.61 -2.70
C THR A 127 -18.36 6.83 -2.92
N SER A 128 -17.78 6.09 -3.88
CA SER A 128 -16.41 6.29 -4.33
C SER A 128 -16.31 7.39 -5.39
N VAL A 129 -15.67 8.51 -5.09
CA VAL A 129 -15.36 9.58 -6.04
C VAL A 129 -13.94 9.39 -6.53
N LYS A 130 -13.82 8.78 -7.72
CA LYS A 130 -12.54 8.41 -8.35
C LYS A 130 -12.06 9.54 -9.24
N VAL A 131 -10.96 10.18 -8.88
CA VAL A 131 -10.34 11.24 -9.68
C VAL A 131 -9.26 10.63 -10.58
N PRO A 132 -9.38 10.67 -11.92
CA PRO A 132 -8.36 10.12 -12.81
C PRO A 132 -7.00 10.78 -12.57
N ASN A 133 -5.95 9.95 -12.50
CA ASN A 133 -4.56 10.42 -12.46
C ASN A 133 -4.20 11.20 -13.74
N LEU A 134 -3.14 11.98 -13.66
CA LEU A 134 -2.53 12.60 -14.84
C LEU A 134 -1.90 11.55 -15.76
N ALA A 135 -1.54 11.93 -16.97
CA ALA A 135 -1.00 11.02 -17.98
C ALA A 135 0.32 10.34 -17.56
N ASP A 136 1.11 10.99 -16.70
CA ASP A 136 2.34 10.45 -16.14
C ASP A 136 2.11 9.51 -14.93
N GLY A 137 0.84 9.29 -14.55
CA GLY A 137 0.43 8.47 -13.42
C GLY A 137 0.44 9.19 -12.07
N SER A 138 0.79 10.47 -12.01
CA SER A 138 0.74 11.28 -10.78
C SER A 138 -0.69 11.66 -10.41
N HIS A 139 -0.90 12.04 -9.16
CA HIS A 139 -2.21 12.49 -8.69
C HIS A 139 -2.64 13.80 -9.36
N ASN A 140 -3.86 13.83 -9.85
CA ASN A 140 -4.51 15.06 -10.35
C ASN A 140 -5.02 15.89 -9.16
N ILE A 141 -4.16 16.73 -8.61
CA ILE A 141 -4.44 17.51 -7.39
C ILE A 141 -5.61 18.47 -7.61
N ASP A 142 -5.66 19.17 -8.75
CA ASP A 142 -6.76 20.07 -9.08
C ASP A 142 -8.08 19.31 -9.19
N GLY A 143 -8.04 18.12 -9.80
CA GLY A 143 -9.21 17.23 -9.87
C GLY A 143 -9.66 16.76 -8.49
N ILE A 144 -8.74 16.43 -7.56
CA ILE A 144 -9.07 16.03 -6.19
C ILE A 144 -9.71 17.21 -5.44
N ILE A 145 -9.13 18.39 -5.51
CA ILE A 145 -9.66 19.60 -4.88
C ILE A 145 -11.08 19.93 -5.39
N ASN A 146 -11.28 19.86 -6.71
CA ASN A 146 -12.56 20.16 -7.34
C ASN A 146 -13.64 19.09 -7.05
N ALA A 147 -13.26 17.89 -6.67
CA ALA A 147 -14.18 16.80 -6.32
C ALA A 147 -14.72 16.89 -4.88
N VAL A 148 -14.10 17.70 -4.03
CA VAL A 148 -14.54 17.87 -2.63
C VAL A 148 -15.81 18.72 -2.59
N ASN A 149 -16.84 18.22 -1.87
CA ASN A 149 -18.13 18.86 -1.70
C ASN A 149 -18.72 18.57 -0.30
N GLU A 150 -19.96 18.99 -0.04
CA GLU A 150 -20.62 18.84 1.27
C GLU A 150 -20.87 17.39 1.72
N HIS A 151 -20.84 16.43 0.78
CA HIS A 151 -20.97 15.00 1.07
C HIS A 151 -19.63 14.32 1.35
N THR A 152 -18.51 15.00 1.04
CA THR A 152 -17.16 14.43 1.25
C THR A 152 -16.86 14.30 2.73
N LYS A 153 -16.47 13.09 3.16
CA LYS A 153 -16.06 12.78 4.54
C LYS A 153 -14.58 12.40 4.66
N LEU A 154 -14.01 11.92 3.57
CA LEU A 154 -12.63 11.46 3.53
C LEU A 154 -12.00 11.74 2.17
N VAL A 155 -10.77 12.25 2.18
CA VAL A 155 -9.89 12.30 1.01
C VAL A 155 -8.73 11.33 1.26
N ILE A 156 -8.41 10.46 0.30
CA ILE A 156 -7.28 9.53 0.41
C ILE A 156 -6.18 9.96 -0.55
N LEU A 157 -4.96 10.14 -0.04
CA LEU A 157 -3.74 10.42 -0.78
C LEU A 157 -2.77 9.26 -0.58
N ASN A 158 -2.54 8.44 -1.62
CA ASN A 158 -1.65 7.29 -1.56
C ASN A 158 -0.22 7.69 -1.96
N ASN A 159 0.73 7.67 -1.04
CA ASN A 159 2.08 8.19 -1.26
C ASN A 159 3.19 7.24 -0.73
N PRO A 160 4.00 6.62 -1.59
CA PRO A 160 3.88 6.53 -3.07
C PRO A 160 2.63 5.78 -3.52
N ASN A 161 2.06 6.21 -4.67
CA ASN A 161 0.84 5.62 -5.19
C ASN A 161 1.02 4.17 -5.67
N ASN A 162 0.10 3.33 -5.38
CA ASN A 162 -0.01 1.98 -5.94
C ASN A 162 -1.21 1.96 -6.92
N PRO A 163 -1.03 1.72 -8.23
CA PRO A 163 0.10 0.98 -8.84
C PRO A 163 1.16 1.83 -9.54
N THR A 164 1.02 3.14 -9.64
CA THR A 164 1.87 3.97 -10.51
C THR A 164 3.26 4.25 -9.96
N SER A 165 3.46 4.07 -8.65
CA SER A 165 4.72 4.31 -7.92
C SER A 165 5.15 5.78 -7.83
N ASN A 166 4.32 6.72 -8.27
CA ASN A 166 4.59 8.15 -8.18
C ASN A 166 4.57 8.62 -6.71
N ALA A 167 5.45 9.56 -6.37
CA ALA A 167 5.44 10.25 -5.10
C ALA A 167 4.59 11.53 -5.17
N LEU A 168 3.93 11.86 -4.07
CA LEU A 168 3.20 13.11 -3.88
C LEU A 168 4.15 14.17 -3.29
N SER A 169 4.21 15.37 -3.86
CA SER A 169 5.01 16.46 -3.32
C SER A 169 4.40 17.04 -2.04
N ASP A 170 5.24 17.59 -1.14
CA ASP A 170 4.78 18.30 0.07
C ASP A 170 3.89 19.49 -0.32
N ALA A 171 4.26 20.21 -1.37
CA ALA A 171 3.48 21.35 -1.87
C ALA A 171 2.06 20.92 -2.32
N ASP A 172 1.94 19.83 -3.05
CA ASP A 172 0.65 19.34 -3.52
C ASP A 172 -0.21 18.78 -2.39
N ALA A 173 0.39 18.06 -1.43
CA ALA A 173 -0.32 17.61 -0.24
C ALA A 173 -0.90 18.80 0.55
N ARG A 174 -0.11 19.87 0.74
CA ARG A 174 -0.57 21.10 1.41
C ARG A 174 -1.68 21.80 0.66
N ARG A 175 -1.60 21.88 -0.67
CA ARG A 175 -2.69 22.45 -1.48
C ARG A 175 -4.02 21.75 -1.22
N VAL A 176 -4.02 20.42 -1.11
CA VAL A 176 -5.24 19.66 -0.74
C VAL A 176 -5.67 20.01 0.68
N LEU A 177 -4.75 20.01 1.66
CA LEU A 177 -5.05 20.25 3.08
C LEU A 177 -5.53 21.67 3.39
N GLU A 178 -5.14 22.64 2.57
CA GLU A 178 -5.59 24.03 2.70
C GLU A 178 -7.02 24.25 2.22
N VAL A 179 -7.47 23.46 1.24
CA VAL A 179 -8.81 23.59 0.64
C VAL A 179 -9.83 22.66 1.30
N VAL A 180 -9.43 21.45 1.67
CA VAL A 180 -10.32 20.47 2.31
C VAL A 180 -10.84 21.02 3.65
N PRO A 181 -12.17 21.01 3.91
CA PRO A 181 -12.73 21.44 5.19
C PRO A 181 -12.10 20.70 6.39
N LYS A 182 -11.98 21.37 7.51
CA LYS A 182 -11.26 20.82 8.69
C LYS A 182 -12.01 19.68 9.39
N ASP A 183 -13.27 19.51 9.12
CA ASP A 183 -14.13 18.39 9.54
C ASP A 183 -14.10 17.19 8.57
N VAL A 184 -13.43 17.33 7.41
CA VAL A 184 -13.15 16.23 6.48
C VAL A 184 -11.75 15.67 6.76
N LEU A 185 -11.64 14.36 6.98
CA LEU A 185 -10.35 13.73 7.21
C LEU A 185 -9.56 13.56 5.90
N VAL A 186 -8.24 13.65 5.99
CA VAL A 186 -7.33 13.38 4.89
C VAL A 186 -6.40 12.23 5.28
N LEU A 187 -6.52 11.10 4.60
CA LEU A 187 -5.67 9.94 4.81
C LEU A 187 -4.42 10.03 3.93
N MET A 188 -3.26 10.05 4.56
CA MET A 188 -1.97 9.73 3.92
C MET A 188 -1.74 8.22 4.01
N ASP A 189 -2.00 7.47 2.92
CA ASP A 189 -1.69 6.04 2.87
C ASP A 189 -0.24 5.85 2.43
N GLU A 190 0.61 5.58 3.40
CA GLU A 190 2.06 5.51 3.27
C GLU A 190 2.60 4.08 3.35
N ALA A 191 1.91 3.12 2.72
CA ALA A 191 2.33 1.71 2.75
C ALA A 191 3.74 1.46 2.18
N TYR A 192 4.29 2.39 1.40
CA TYR A 192 5.59 2.25 0.71
C TYR A 192 6.59 3.36 1.07
N VAL A 193 6.32 4.16 2.10
CA VAL A 193 7.11 5.35 2.44
C VAL A 193 8.61 5.06 2.63
N GLN A 194 8.98 3.90 3.18
CA GLN A 194 10.38 3.54 3.40
C GLN A 194 11.20 3.39 2.10
N PHE A 195 10.55 3.15 0.96
CA PHE A 195 11.21 3.04 -0.36
C PHE A 195 11.28 4.38 -1.10
N ASN A 196 10.66 5.42 -0.55
CA ASN A 196 10.53 6.71 -1.22
C ASN A 196 11.82 7.53 -1.12
N THR A 197 12.48 7.71 -2.26
CA THR A 197 13.71 8.51 -2.40
C THR A 197 13.46 9.87 -3.06
N SER A 198 12.18 10.24 -3.29
CA SER A 198 11.82 11.52 -3.92
C SER A 198 12.18 12.69 -3.00
N LYS A 199 12.85 13.68 -3.59
CA LYS A 199 13.14 14.94 -2.89
C LYS A 199 11.88 15.80 -2.83
N GLY A 200 11.58 16.34 -1.65
CA GLY A 200 10.40 17.20 -1.45
C GLY A 200 9.08 16.45 -1.43
N THR A 201 9.11 15.13 -1.22
CA THR A 201 7.90 14.33 -1.00
C THR A 201 7.18 14.75 0.27
N ALA A 202 5.86 14.59 0.27
CA ALA A 202 5.05 14.77 1.48
C ALA A 202 5.47 13.77 2.58
N ASP A 203 5.60 14.25 3.79
CA ASP A 203 5.81 13.46 5.02
C ASP A 203 4.51 13.50 5.82
N GLY A 204 3.80 12.38 5.86
CA GLY A 204 2.50 12.31 6.52
C GLY A 204 2.56 12.61 8.00
N ILE A 205 3.61 12.18 8.71
CA ILE A 205 3.77 12.45 10.15
C ILE A 205 4.02 13.95 10.41
N LYS A 206 4.80 14.60 9.56
CA LYS A 206 4.98 16.05 9.63
C LYS A 206 3.66 16.78 9.37
N LEU A 207 2.94 16.40 8.32
CA LEU A 207 1.64 16.99 8.00
C LEU A 207 0.61 16.73 9.11
N TYR A 208 0.59 15.54 9.72
CA TYR A 208 -0.25 15.25 10.87
C TYR A 208 -0.03 16.21 12.05
N LYS A 209 1.22 16.56 12.33
CA LYS A 209 1.55 17.52 13.41
C LYS A 209 1.11 18.96 13.11
N GLU A 210 0.92 19.30 11.84
CA GLU A 210 0.51 20.62 11.39
C GLU A 210 -1.01 20.74 11.13
N TYR A 211 -1.66 19.62 10.74
CA TYR A 211 -3.07 19.57 10.34
C TYR A 211 -3.83 18.52 11.15
N PRO A 212 -4.75 18.89 12.04
CA PRO A 212 -5.41 17.96 12.96
C PRO A 212 -6.34 16.93 12.28
N ASN A 213 -6.74 17.18 11.03
CA ASN A 213 -7.56 16.31 10.22
C ASN A 213 -6.77 15.32 9.34
N VAL A 214 -5.45 15.26 9.49
CA VAL A 214 -4.60 14.27 8.81
C VAL A 214 -4.58 12.96 9.58
N VAL A 215 -4.74 11.86 8.87
CA VAL A 215 -4.54 10.49 9.35
C VAL A 215 -3.41 9.87 8.54
N VAL A 216 -2.44 9.23 9.18
CA VAL A 216 -1.33 8.57 8.49
C VAL A 216 -1.44 7.07 8.68
N ALA A 217 -1.59 6.30 7.60
CA ALA A 217 -1.62 4.84 7.65
C ALA A 217 -0.31 4.25 7.12
N GLN A 218 0.29 3.34 7.89
CA GLN A 218 1.50 2.61 7.51
C GLN A 218 1.35 1.11 7.79
N THR A 219 2.27 0.29 7.26
CA THR A 219 2.18 -1.16 7.37
C THR A 219 3.53 -1.82 7.61
N PHE A 220 3.51 -2.93 8.33
CA PHE A 220 4.68 -3.82 8.44
C PHE A 220 4.79 -4.82 7.25
N SER A 221 3.84 -4.80 6.32
CA SER A 221 3.78 -5.77 5.23
C SER A 221 4.89 -5.61 4.17
N LYS A 222 5.47 -4.41 4.01
CA LYS A 222 6.34 -4.07 2.87
C LYS A 222 7.81 -4.01 3.28
N ALA A 223 8.31 -2.89 3.76
CA ALA A 223 9.70 -2.73 4.16
C ALA A 223 10.12 -3.72 5.27
N TYR A 224 9.27 -3.93 6.26
CA TYR A 224 9.51 -4.86 7.36
C TYR A 224 9.33 -6.34 7.01
N GLY A 225 8.79 -6.69 5.81
CA GLY A 225 8.66 -8.07 5.35
C GLY A 225 7.64 -8.93 6.10
N LEU A 226 6.69 -8.34 6.83
CA LEU A 226 5.71 -9.06 7.64
C LEU A 226 4.33 -9.21 6.98
N ALA A 227 4.27 -9.29 5.64
CA ALA A 227 3.02 -9.35 4.89
C ALA A 227 2.08 -10.49 5.35
N GLY A 228 2.63 -11.65 5.72
CA GLY A 228 1.89 -12.82 6.19
C GLY A 228 1.31 -12.66 7.60
N LEU A 229 1.83 -11.75 8.42
CA LEU A 229 1.40 -11.56 9.81
C LEU A 229 0.24 -10.58 9.95
N ARG A 230 -0.09 -9.83 8.92
CA ARG A 230 -1.24 -8.92 8.89
C ARG A 230 -1.20 -7.89 10.02
N ILE A 231 -0.23 -6.98 10.04
CA ILE A 231 -0.17 -5.86 10.98
C ILE A 231 0.17 -4.55 10.29
N GLY A 232 -0.54 -3.51 10.66
CA GLY A 232 -0.35 -2.12 10.26
C GLY A 232 -0.91 -1.19 11.33
N TYR A 233 -0.77 0.10 11.15
CA TYR A 233 -1.20 1.09 12.11
C TYR A 233 -1.61 2.40 11.44
N ALA A 234 -2.37 3.23 12.19
CA ALA A 234 -2.50 4.63 11.89
C ALA A 234 -2.02 5.50 13.04
N VAL A 235 -1.57 6.72 12.68
CA VAL A 235 -1.37 7.85 13.58
C VAL A 235 -2.41 8.91 13.21
N ALA A 236 -3.20 9.35 14.19
CA ALA A 236 -4.25 10.35 14.01
C ALA A 236 -4.58 11.04 15.34
N ASN A 237 -5.41 12.08 15.28
CA ASN A 237 -5.94 12.70 16.48
C ASN A 237 -6.59 11.66 17.41
N ALA A 238 -6.44 11.79 18.70
CA ALA A 238 -6.90 10.83 19.70
C ALA A 238 -8.42 10.55 19.62
N GLU A 239 -9.23 11.55 19.26
CA GLU A 239 -10.68 11.34 19.05
C GLU A 239 -10.96 10.46 17.84
N VAL A 240 -10.21 10.63 16.74
CA VAL A 240 -10.30 9.79 15.54
C VAL A 240 -9.87 8.36 15.87
N VAL A 241 -8.75 8.18 16.57
CA VAL A 241 -8.24 6.88 17.01
C VAL A 241 -9.25 6.16 17.92
N GLU A 242 -9.85 6.87 18.86
CA GLU A 242 -10.89 6.28 19.72
C GLU A 242 -12.13 5.84 18.91
N GLY A 243 -12.53 6.65 17.93
CA GLY A 243 -13.59 6.28 16.98
C GLY A 243 -13.23 5.05 16.13
N MET A 244 -11.99 4.99 15.60
CA MET A 244 -11.51 3.82 14.84
C MET A 244 -11.51 2.54 15.69
N ARG A 245 -11.12 2.62 16.97
CA ARG A 245 -11.15 1.48 17.89
C ARG A 245 -12.56 0.90 18.10
N LYS A 246 -13.62 1.73 18.03
CA LYS A 246 -15.02 1.28 18.19
C LYS A 246 -15.51 0.43 17.01
N VAL A 247 -14.94 0.61 15.83
CA VAL A 247 -15.31 -0.13 14.61
C VAL A 247 -14.26 -1.18 14.23
N ALA A 248 -13.20 -1.30 15.00
CA ALA A 248 -12.15 -2.30 14.80
C ALA A 248 -12.64 -3.72 15.12
N VAL A 249 -12.03 -4.71 14.48
CA VAL A 249 -12.24 -6.12 14.83
C VAL A 249 -11.63 -6.40 16.21
N PRO A 250 -12.42 -6.82 17.22
CA PRO A 250 -11.88 -7.13 18.54
C PRO A 250 -10.78 -8.22 18.46
N PHE A 251 -9.64 -7.97 19.10
CA PHE A 251 -8.48 -8.88 19.08
C PHE A 251 -7.96 -9.22 17.67
N GLY A 252 -8.20 -8.37 16.67
CA GLY A 252 -7.89 -8.64 15.26
C GLY A 252 -6.39 -8.87 15.01
N VAL A 253 -5.51 -8.09 15.65
CA VAL A 253 -4.06 -8.25 15.53
C VAL A 253 -3.55 -9.32 16.47
N SER A 254 -3.07 -10.44 15.92
CA SER A 254 -2.61 -11.60 16.71
C SER A 254 -1.40 -11.28 17.60
N GLN A 255 -1.21 -12.04 18.69
CA GLN A 255 -0.04 -11.91 19.56
C GLN A 255 1.27 -12.09 18.79
N ILE A 256 1.30 -13.02 17.84
CA ILE A 256 2.49 -13.27 17.01
C ILE A 256 2.81 -12.03 16.13
N ALA A 257 1.81 -11.41 15.57
CA ALA A 257 1.98 -10.18 14.78
C ALA A 257 2.48 -9.01 15.64
N GLN A 258 1.94 -8.85 16.86
CA GLN A 258 2.38 -7.81 17.79
C GLN A 258 3.85 -8.00 18.22
N VAL A 259 4.23 -9.21 18.57
CA VAL A 259 5.62 -9.54 18.96
C VAL A 259 6.59 -9.34 17.79
N ALA A 260 6.20 -9.75 16.59
CA ALA A 260 7.01 -9.55 15.37
C ALA A 260 7.20 -8.08 15.03
N ALA A 261 6.13 -7.28 15.12
CA ALA A 261 6.19 -5.84 14.89
C ALA A 261 7.12 -5.16 15.92
N LEU A 262 6.96 -5.50 17.19
CA LEU A 262 7.81 -4.95 18.26
C LEU A 262 9.28 -5.29 18.02
N ALA A 263 9.60 -6.55 17.69
CA ALA A 263 10.97 -6.98 17.38
C ALA A 263 11.53 -6.28 16.12
N SER A 264 10.68 -5.93 15.16
CA SER A 264 11.08 -5.20 13.96
C SER A 264 11.40 -3.72 14.21
N LEU A 265 10.90 -3.16 15.31
CA LEU A 265 11.12 -1.76 15.69
C LEU A 265 12.33 -1.58 16.64
N GLU A 266 13.03 -2.66 17.01
CA GLU A 266 14.31 -2.54 17.71
C GLU A 266 15.38 -1.92 16.82
N GLU A 267 16.36 -1.25 17.42
CA GLU A 267 17.36 -0.44 16.71
C GLU A 267 18.12 -1.25 15.67
N ASP A 268 18.66 -2.42 16.04
CA ASP A 268 19.41 -3.31 15.13
C ASP A 268 18.52 -3.83 14.00
N ALA A 269 17.26 -4.20 14.30
CA ALA A 269 16.30 -4.66 13.32
C ALA A 269 15.91 -3.55 12.32
N THR A 270 15.71 -2.34 12.81
CA THR A 270 15.43 -1.16 11.99
C THR A 270 16.62 -0.82 11.09
N CYS A 271 17.86 -0.89 11.61
CA CYS A 271 19.06 -0.69 10.82
C CYS A 271 19.17 -1.72 9.68
N GLU A 272 18.96 -3.00 9.98
CA GLU A 272 18.98 -4.07 8.96
C GLU A 272 17.84 -3.93 7.94
N MET A 273 16.65 -3.53 8.38
CA MET A 273 15.52 -3.24 7.48
C MET A 273 15.88 -2.13 6.49
N HIS A 274 16.51 -1.04 6.93
CA HIS A 274 16.95 0.04 6.05
C HIS A 274 17.98 -0.43 5.01
N LYS A 275 18.97 -1.24 5.41
CA LYS A 275 19.92 -1.83 4.45
C LYS A 275 19.23 -2.66 3.35
N ARG A 276 18.19 -3.40 3.71
CA ARG A 276 17.39 -4.17 2.75
C ARG A 276 16.54 -3.28 1.86
N VAL A 277 15.97 -2.21 2.41
CA VAL A 277 15.29 -1.17 1.62
C VAL A 277 16.25 -0.56 0.61
N ASP A 278 17.45 -0.18 1.01
CA ASP A 278 18.48 0.37 0.13
C ASP A 278 18.86 -0.60 -0.99
N ALA A 279 18.98 -1.90 -0.68
CA ALA A 279 19.22 -2.93 -1.69
C ALA A 279 18.07 -3.05 -2.71
N ILE A 280 16.80 -2.99 -2.26
CA ILE A 280 15.64 -3.00 -3.16
C ILE A 280 15.58 -1.73 -4.00
N VAL A 281 15.89 -0.57 -3.42
CA VAL A 281 15.98 0.70 -4.13
C VAL A 281 17.07 0.65 -5.21
N GLY A 282 18.25 0.14 -4.88
CA GLY A 282 19.34 -0.04 -5.85
C GLY A 282 18.94 -0.97 -7.01
N GLU A 283 18.24 -2.08 -6.71
CA GLU A 283 17.70 -2.96 -7.76
C GLU A 283 16.63 -2.25 -8.61
N ARG A 284 15.76 -1.47 -8.00
CA ARG A 284 14.78 -0.64 -8.72
C ARG A 284 15.46 0.29 -9.71
N GLU A 285 16.46 1.02 -9.26
CA GLU A 285 17.24 1.93 -10.11
C GLU A 285 17.95 1.20 -11.26
N ARG A 286 18.55 0.05 -10.97
CA ARG A 286 19.21 -0.81 -11.97
C ARG A 286 18.21 -1.28 -13.04
N VAL A 287 17.06 -1.81 -12.62
CA VAL A 287 16.03 -2.31 -13.53
C VAL A 287 15.49 -1.17 -14.40
N VAL A 288 15.08 -0.06 -13.79
CA VAL A 288 14.51 1.09 -14.52
C VAL A 288 15.52 1.69 -15.51
N LYS A 289 16.79 1.80 -15.12
CA LYS A 289 17.87 2.22 -16.03
C LYS A 289 17.96 1.30 -17.24
N SER A 290 18.03 -0.02 -17.01
CA SER A 290 18.09 -1.00 -18.12
C SER A 290 16.89 -0.92 -19.06
N LEU A 291 15.67 -0.71 -18.51
CA LEU A 291 14.46 -0.56 -19.32
C LEU A 291 14.48 0.75 -20.12
N ARG A 292 14.96 1.84 -19.55
CA ARG A 292 15.13 3.12 -20.28
C ARG A 292 16.17 3.02 -21.41
N GLU A 293 17.26 2.27 -21.19
CA GLU A 293 18.26 1.95 -22.23
C GLU A 293 17.64 1.13 -23.39
N GLN A 294 16.63 0.30 -23.11
CA GLN A 294 15.81 -0.39 -24.13
C GLN A 294 14.80 0.53 -24.84
N GLY A 295 14.73 1.80 -24.44
CA GLY A 295 13.81 2.80 -25.03
C GLY A 295 12.41 2.80 -24.43
N TRP A 296 12.21 2.25 -23.21
CA TRP A 296 10.96 2.39 -22.47
C TRP A 296 10.91 3.75 -21.75
N ASN A 297 9.82 4.49 -21.94
CA ASN A 297 9.58 5.74 -21.21
C ASN A 297 8.86 5.42 -19.89
N ILE A 298 9.63 5.12 -18.84
CA ILE A 298 9.10 4.79 -17.52
C ILE A 298 9.28 6.00 -16.60
N ALA A 299 8.19 6.43 -15.93
CA ALA A 299 8.23 7.44 -14.88
C ALA A 299 9.12 6.97 -13.71
N ASP A 300 9.66 7.91 -12.94
CA ASP A 300 10.47 7.59 -11.76
C ASP A 300 9.63 6.88 -10.69
N PRO A 301 9.95 5.63 -10.34
CA PRO A 301 9.21 4.90 -9.31
C PRO A 301 9.79 5.16 -7.92
N TYR A 302 8.91 5.27 -6.92
CA TYR A 302 9.29 5.56 -5.54
C TYR A 302 8.82 4.50 -4.52
N ALA A 303 8.22 3.38 -5.00
CA ALA A 303 7.88 2.21 -4.19
C ALA A 303 8.81 1.02 -4.49
N ASN A 304 8.52 -0.17 -3.93
CA ASN A 304 9.22 -1.42 -4.29
C ASN A 304 8.65 -2.10 -5.54
N PHE A 305 8.15 -1.31 -6.47
CA PHE A 305 7.61 -1.73 -7.77
C PHE A 305 7.67 -0.55 -8.76
N PHE A 306 7.48 -0.86 -10.03
CA PHE A 306 7.31 0.14 -11.08
C PHE A 306 6.08 -0.17 -11.92
N TRP A 307 5.67 0.80 -12.72
CA TRP A 307 4.47 0.76 -13.53
C TRP A 307 4.77 0.87 -15.02
N MET A 308 4.15 0.02 -15.83
CA MET A 308 4.23 0.05 -17.27
C MET A 308 2.81 0.22 -17.87
N PRO A 309 2.44 1.41 -18.33
CA PRO A 309 1.09 1.70 -18.87
C PRO A 309 0.94 1.18 -20.31
N PHE A 310 0.66 -0.10 -20.48
CA PHE A 310 0.45 -0.72 -21.79
C PHE A 310 -0.91 -0.42 -22.40
N GLY A 311 -1.86 0.14 -21.65
CA GLY A 311 -3.22 0.40 -22.11
C GLY A 311 -3.92 -0.87 -22.62
N ALA A 312 -4.47 -0.83 -23.82
CA ALA A 312 -5.17 -1.97 -24.45
C ALA A 312 -4.28 -3.21 -24.65
N ASP A 313 -2.96 -3.04 -24.73
CA ASP A 313 -2.01 -4.14 -24.91
C ASP A 313 -1.63 -4.85 -23.60
N THR A 314 -2.18 -4.44 -22.46
CA THR A 314 -1.84 -4.98 -21.13
C THR A 314 -1.93 -6.50 -21.06
N GLU A 315 -3.01 -7.11 -21.56
CA GLU A 315 -3.21 -8.55 -21.45
C GLU A 315 -2.24 -9.32 -22.36
N ARG A 316 -2.01 -8.83 -23.58
CA ARG A 316 -0.99 -9.39 -24.50
C ARG A 316 0.41 -9.31 -23.88
N ALA A 317 0.78 -8.16 -23.31
CA ALA A 317 2.07 -8.00 -22.65
C ALA A 317 2.21 -8.93 -21.44
N ASN A 318 1.15 -9.13 -20.64
CA ASN A 318 1.15 -10.03 -19.50
C ASN A 318 1.44 -11.48 -19.90
N GLU A 319 1.02 -11.93 -21.08
CA GLU A 319 1.30 -13.29 -21.57
C GLU A 319 2.82 -13.56 -21.70
N TYR A 320 3.60 -12.57 -22.11
CA TYR A 320 5.06 -12.69 -22.20
C TYR A 320 5.72 -12.95 -20.83
N PHE A 321 5.22 -12.27 -19.79
CA PHE A 321 5.69 -12.51 -18.42
C PHE A 321 5.32 -13.92 -17.95
N VAL A 322 4.06 -14.33 -18.16
CA VAL A 322 3.56 -15.65 -17.78
C VAL A 322 4.36 -16.77 -18.47
N GLN A 323 4.58 -16.67 -19.77
CA GLN A 323 5.38 -17.63 -20.55
C GLN A 323 6.84 -17.70 -20.11
N SER A 324 7.32 -16.64 -19.46
CA SER A 324 8.67 -16.57 -18.90
C SER A 324 8.75 -16.96 -17.42
N GLY A 325 7.70 -17.54 -16.85
CA GLY A 325 7.67 -17.95 -15.44
C GLY A 325 7.56 -16.78 -14.45
N LEU A 326 7.04 -15.62 -14.88
CA LEU A 326 6.84 -14.45 -14.03
C LEU A 326 5.34 -14.19 -13.82
N SER A 327 4.92 -14.09 -12.55
CA SER A 327 3.60 -13.58 -12.20
C SER A 327 3.70 -12.09 -11.88
N VAL A 328 3.24 -11.22 -12.78
CA VAL A 328 3.13 -9.76 -12.59
C VAL A 328 1.69 -9.37 -12.28
N ARG A 329 1.43 -8.11 -11.91
CA ARG A 329 0.07 -7.62 -11.68
C ARG A 329 -0.43 -6.83 -12.88
N ALA A 330 -1.20 -7.47 -13.74
CA ALA A 330 -1.89 -6.82 -14.84
C ALA A 330 -3.21 -6.18 -14.38
N PHE A 331 -3.45 -4.97 -14.86
CA PHE A 331 -4.68 -4.19 -14.73
C PHE A 331 -5.24 -4.02 -16.15
N PRO A 332 -6.19 -4.86 -16.58
CA PRO A 332 -6.69 -4.85 -17.94
C PRO A 332 -7.12 -3.47 -18.42
N GLY A 333 -6.62 -3.06 -19.59
CA GLY A 333 -6.87 -1.75 -20.17
C GLY A 333 -6.03 -0.58 -19.62
N ASP A 334 -5.27 -0.79 -18.52
CA ASP A 334 -4.44 0.26 -17.91
C ASP A 334 -2.95 -0.04 -18.06
N GLY A 335 -2.45 -1.15 -17.50
CA GLY A 335 -1.03 -1.47 -17.53
C GLY A 335 -0.63 -2.62 -16.61
N ILE A 336 0.66 -2.75 -16.38
CA ILE A 336 1.27 -3.81 -15.56
C ILE A 336 2.12 -3.18 -14.46
N ARG A 337 1.83 -3.57 -13.21
CA ARG A 337 2.70 -3.29 -12.07
C ARG A 337 3.62 -4.48 -11.84
N ILE A 338 4.92 -4.20 -11.73
CA ILE A 338 5.97 -5.20 -11.54
C ILE A 338 6.70 -4.90 -10.23
N SER A 339 6.61 -5.82 -9.28
CA SER A 339 7.34 -5.72 -8.01
C SER A 339 8.82 -6.05 -8.21
N LEU A 340 9.70 -5.38 -7.46
CA LEU A 340 11.10 -5.76 -7.37
C LEU A 340 11.18 -7.04 -6.50
N GLY A 341 11.67 -8.10 -7.11
CA GLY A 341 11.85 -9.41 -6.50
C GLY A 341 13.33 -9.75 -6.31
N GLU A 342 13.62 -11.03 -6.31
CA GLU A 342 14.98 -11.56 -6.35
C GLU A 342 15.72 -11.08 -7.61
N VAL A 343 17.03 -10.96 -7.55
CA VAL A 343 17.86 -10.44 -8.66
C VAL A 343 17.60 -11.21 -9.97
N GLU A 344 17.46 -12.54 -9.89
CA GLU A 344 17.19 -13.39 -11.06
C GLU A 344 15.80 -13.12 -11.66
N ALA A 345 14.81 -12.80 -10.80
CA ALA A 345 13.49 -12.39 -11.27
C ALA A 345 13.56 -11.04 -11.99
N ASN A 346 14.29 -10.09 -11.43
CA ASN A 346 14.49 -8.76 -12.00
C ASN A 346 15.22 -8.82 -13.35
N ASP A 347 16.27 -9.66 -13.46
CA ASP A 347 16.97 -9.90 -14.73
C ASP A 347 16.07 -10.52 -15.80
N ARG A 348 15.16 -11.40 -15.37
CA ARG A 348 14.19 -11.99 -16.29
C ARG A 348 13.14 -10.97 -16.75
N VAL A 349 12.71 -10.08 -15.86
CA VAL A 349 11.83 -8.94 -16.22
C VAL A 349 12.49 -8.09 -17.31
N ILE A 350 13.76 -7.73 -17.14
CA ILE A 350 14.52 -6.95 -18.14
C ILE A 350 14.54 -7.66 -19.51
N LYS A 351 14.78 -8.99 -19.53
CA LYS A 351 14.78 -9.79 -20.76
C LYS A 351 13.41 -9.85 -21.43
N VAL A 352 12.33 -10.00 -20.64
CA VAL A 352 10.95 -9.99 -21.15
C VAL A 352 10.60 -8.64 -21.74
N CYS A 353 10.96 -7.55 -21.07
CA CYS A 353 10.73 -6.20 -21.58
C CYS A 353 11.50 -5.94 -22.90
N GLN A 354 12.74 -6.45 -23.04
CA GLN A 354 13.47 -6.36 -24.31
C GLN A 354 12.71 -7.07 -25.44
N LYS A 355 12.17 -8.28 -25.17
CA LYS A 355 11.39 -9.02 -26.15
C LYS A 355 10.12 -8.27 -26.54
N LEU A 356 9.36 -7.75 -25.55
CA LEU A 356 8.19 -6.91 -25.82
C LEU A 356 8.52 -5.72 -26.71
N LYS A 357 9.66 -5.06 -26.45
CA LYS A 357 10.11 -3.90 -27.26
C LYS A 357 10.40 -4.28 -28.71
N ASN A 358 11.09 -5.42 -28.89
CA ASN A 358 11.42 -5.94 -30.21
C ASN A 358 10.15 -6.36 -30.99
N ASP A 359 9.12 -6.82 -30.31
CA ASP A 359 7.83 -7.22 -30.89
C ASP A 359 6.86 -6.02 -31.04
N GLY A 360 7.36 -4.77 -30.90
CA GLY A 360 6.66 -3.53 -31.23
C GLY A 360 5.72 -2.97 -30.16
N PHE A 361 5.80 -3.46 -28.91
CA PHE A 361 5.03 -2.88 -27.80
C PHE A 361 5.53 -1.49 -27.42
N SER A 362 4.59 -0.63 -27.01
CA SER A 362 4.88 0.72 -26.48
C SER A 362 4.04 1.01 -25.25
N LEU A 363 4.51 1.96 -24.43
CA LEU A 363 3.73 2.54 -23.33
C LEU A 363 2.85 3.68 -23.86
N LYS A 364 1.75 3.92 -23.15
CA LYS A 364 0.77 4.96 -23.51
C LYS A 364 1.04 6.24 -22.73
#